data_c88278a190abd24ad68f428e32b48c22
#
_entry.id   c88278a190abd24ad68f428e32b48c22
#
_cell.length_a   1.000
_cell.length_b   1.000
_cell.length_c   1.000
_cell.angle_alpha   90.00
_cell.angle_beta   90.00
_cell.angle_gamma   90.00
#
_symmetry.space_group_name_H-M   'P 1'
#
loop_
_entity.id
_entity.type
_entity.pdbx_description
1 polymer ?
#
loop_
_entity_poly.entity_id
_entity_poly.type
_entity_poly.pdbx_seq_one_letter_code
_entity_poly.pdbx_strand_id
1 'polypeptide(L)'
;MAPYCKDEEKYKVVSEIVKQIQKLKTQGIKIDNQIIIEILTVNGIRFSLEDGSWGLIRASSNKPSLVVVTESTTSESRKRKIFEFIDNLLKKTGKVGKYDQKI
;
A
#
# COMPACT_ATOMS: atom_id res chain seq x y z
N MET A 1 -5.40 -2.66 -8.16
CA MET A 1 -5.68 -4.08 -7.83
C MET A 1 -6.52 -4.16 -6.57
N ALA A 2 -7.29 -5.23 -6.42
CA ALA A 2 -8.26 -5.32 -5.33
C ALA A 2 -8.13 -6.68 -4.63
N PRO A 3 -7.19 -6.83 -3.68
CA PRO A 3 -7.10 -8.07 -2.92
C PRO A 3 -8.32 -8.24 -2.03
N TYR A 4 -8.79 -9.49 -1.89
CA TYR A 4 -9.92 -9.80 -1.04
C TYR A 4 -9.62 -9.46 0.42
N CYS A 5 -10.58 -8.86 1.10
CA CYS A 5 -10.51 -8.61 2.53
C CYS A 5 -11.94 -8.51 3.05
N LYS A 6 -12.27 -9.25 4.10
CA LYS A 6 -13.62 -9.27 4.66
C LYS A 6 -14.09 -7.86 5.03
N ASP A 7 -15.38 -7.58 4.81
CA ASP A 7 -15.95 -6.26 5.11
C ASP A 7 -15.71 -5.84 6.56
N GLU A 8 -15.83 -6.75 7.51
CA GLU A 8 -15.61 -6.44 8.92
C GLU A 8 -14.13 -6.25 9.28
N GLU A 9 -13.20 -6.59 8.38
CA GLU A 9 -11.77 -6.49 8.63
C GLU A 9 -11.08 -5.39 7.81
N LYS A 10 -11.65 -5.02 6.66
CA LYS A 10 -10.94 -4.16 5.69
C LYS A 10 -10.50 -2.81 6.27
N TYR A 11 -11.34 -2.17 7.08
CA TYR A 11 -10.98 -0.87 7.68
C TYR A 11 -9.91 -1.02 8.75
N LYS A 12 -9.95 -2.12 9.51
CA LYS A 12 -8.91 -2.42 10.50
C LYS A 12 -7.57 -2.68 9.84
N VAL A 13 -7.57 -3.43 8.74
CA VAL A 13 -6.35 -3.73 7.98
C VAL A 13 -5.75 -2.42 7.46
N VAL A 14 -6.55 -1.56 6.83
CA VAL A 14 -6.07 -0.27 6.33
C VAL A 14 -5.49 0.58 7.45
N SER A 15 -6.18 0.66 8.59
CA SER A 15 -5.70 1.42 9.74
C SER A 15 -4.35 0.92 10.22
N GLU A 16 -4.14 -0.40 10.25
CA GLU A 16 -2.87 -1.00 10.65
C GLU A 16 -1.77 -0.67 9.64
N ILE A 17 -2.07 -0.76 8.34
CA ILE A 17 -1.11 -0.42 7.29
C ILE A 17 -0.70 1.05 7.38
N VAL A 18 -1.65 1.95 7.64
CA VAL A 18 -1.35 3.37 7.84
C VAL A 18 -0.32 3.56 8.94
N LYS A 19 -0.54 2.92 10.10
CA LYS A 19 0.40 2.98 11.23
C LYS A 19 1.77 2.43 10.87
N GLN A 20 1.81 1.31 10.17
CA GLN A 20 3.07 0.68 9.76
C GLN A 20 3.86 1.58 8.82
N ILE A 21 3.21 2.16 7.82
CA ILE A 21 3.90 3.03 6.86
C ILE A 21 4.39 4.31 7.53
N GLN A 22 3.59 4.89 8.43
CA GLN A 22 4.02 6.07 9.19
C GLN A 22 5.26 5.77 10.02
N LYS A 23 5.30 4.60 10.67
CA LYS A 23 6.44 4.16 11.44
C LYS A 23 7.68 3.97 10.56
N LEU A 24 7.51 3.33 9.41
CA LEU A 24 8.61 3.08 8.49
C LEU A 24 9.18 4.38 7.93
N LYS A 25 8.32 5.36 7.64
CA LYS A 25 8.77 6.69 7.23
C LYS A 25 9.64 7.34 8.31
N THR A 26 9.20 7.27 9.56
CA THR A 26 9.93 7.84 10.69
C THR A 26 11.29 7.16 10.86
N GLN A 27 11.37 5.86 10.57
CA GLN A 27 12.61 5.10 10.66
C GLN A 27 13.55 5.31 9.46
N GLY A 28 13.10 6.03 8.43
CA GLY A 28 13.91 6.28 7.24
C GLY A 28 14.08 5.05 6.35
N ILE A 29 13.14 4.11 6.40
CA ILE A 29 13.19 2.90 5.57
C ILE A 29 13.08 3.27 4.10
N LYS A 30 13.89 2.61 3.27
CA LYS A 30 13.92 2.85 1.83
C LYS A 30 13.14 1.79 1.06
N ILE A 31 12.44 2.23 0.01
CA ILE A 31 11.80 1.36 -0.97
C ILE A 31 12.56 1.60 -2.28
N ASP A 32 13.24 0.58 -2.78
CA ASP A 32 14.07 0.69 -3.99
C ASP A 32 15.04 1.89 -3.93
N ASN A 33 15.73 2.02 -2.80
CA ASN A 33 16.68 3.11 -2.51
C ASN A 33 16.06 4.50 -2.42
N GLN A 34 14.73 4.59 -2.28
CA GLN A 34 14.01 5.86 -2.16
C GLN A 34 13.34 5.94 -0.80
N ILE A 35 13.47 7.07 -0.12
CA ILE A 35 12.75 7.30 1.13
C ILE A 35 11.32 7.78 0.84
N ILE A 36 10.43 7.56 1.79
CA ILE A 36 9.06 8.08 1.73
C ILE A 36 9.13 9.56 2.14
N ILE A 37 8.73 10.46 1.27
CA ILE A 37 8.80 11.91 1.54
C ILE A 37 7.48 12.52 1.93
N GLU A 38 6.35 11.87 1.60
CA GLU A 38 5.03 12.40 1.89
C GLU A 38 4.05 11.28 2.17
N ILE A 39 3.14 11.51 3.12
CA ILE A 39 2.04 10.60 3.43
C ILE A 39 0.75 11.42 3.51
N LEU A 40 -0.28 10.98 2.78
CA LEU A 40 -1.63 11.53 2.85
C LEU A 40 -2.56 10.42 3.35
N THR A 41 -3.41 10.72 4.34
CA THR A 41 -4.23 9.72 5.01
C THR A 41 -5.74 10.00 4.86
N VAL A 42 -6.16 10.37 3.65
CA VAL A 42 -7.58 10.57 3.36
C VAL A 42 -8.13 9.28 2.75
N ASN A 43 -9.08 8.63 3.43
CA ASN A 43 -9.69 7.37 3.01
C ASN A 43 -8.66 6.26 2.75
N GLY A 44 -7.70 6.10 3.67
CA GLY A 44 -6.62 5.15 3.53
C GLY A 44 -5.29 5.86 3.59
N ILE A 45 -4.32 5.40 2.79
CA ILE A 45 -3.01 6.04 2.76
C ILE A 45 -2.47 6.10 1.33
N ARG A 46 -1.94 7.26 0.98
CA ARG A 46 -1.11 7.43 -0.20
C ARG A 46 0.25 7.93 0.27
N PHE A 47 1.31 7.27 -0.17
CA PHE A 47 2.67 7.70 0.16
C PHE A 47 3.46 7.93 -1.12
N SER A 48 4.36 8.91 -1.08
CA SER A 48 5.17 9.29 -2.23
C SER A 48 6.65 9.16 -1.91
N LEU A 49 7.42 8.75 -2.91
CA LEU A 49 8.88 8.61 -2.82
C LEU A 49 9.58 9.84 -3.40
N GLU A 50 10.89 9.90 -3.24
CA GLU A 50 11.70 11.04 -3.68
C GLU A 50 11.57 11.38 -5.17
N ASP A 51 11.36 10.37 -6.02
CA ASP A 51 11.26 10.56 -7.46
C ASP A 51 9.83 10.81 -7.95
N GLY A 52 8.87 10.94 -7.03
CA GLY A 52 7.47 11.12 -7.36
C GLY A 52 6.68 9.84 -7.54
N SER A 53 7.32 8.67 -7.47
CA SER A 53 6.61 7.38 -7.46
C SER A 53 5.75 7.30 -6.22
N TRP A 54 4.60 6.60 -6.30
CA TRP A 54 3.68 6.55 -5.17
C TRP A 54 2.92 5.24 -5.10
N GLY A 55 2.41 4.96 -3.90
CA GLY A 55 1.53 3.83 -3.64
C GLY A 55 0.31 4.29 -2.87
N LEU A 56 -0.81 3.60 -3.08
CA LEU A 56 -2.08 3.89 -2.41
C LEU A 56 -2.72 2.60 -1.95
N ILE A 57 -3.24 2.61 -0.72
CA ILE A 57 -4.04 1.50 -0.18
C ILE A 57 -5.26 2.10 0.49
N ARG A 58 -6.44 1.60 0.14
CA ARG A 58 -7.69 1.99 0.81
C ARG A 58 -8.67 0.82 0.82
N ALA A 59 -9.67 0.89 1.68
CA ALA A 59 -10.74 -0.08 1.69
C ALA A 59 -11.74 0.26 0.59
N SER A 60 -12.24 -0.77 -0.12
CA SER A 60 -13.32 -0.58 -1.07
C SER A 60 -14.60 -0.22 -0.32
N SER A 61 -15.38 0.72 -0.84
CA SER A 61 -16.63 1.13 -0.20
C SER A 61 -17.79 0.16 -0.45
N ASN A 62 -17.70 -0.66 -1.48
CA ASN A 62 -18.83 -1.49 -1.91
C ASN A 62 -18.50 -2.97 -2.12
N LYS A 63 -17.27 -3.40 -1.83
CA LYS A 63 -16.84 -4.79 -2.00
C LYS A 63 -16.00 -5.25 -0.82
N PRO A 64 -15.96 -6.56 -0.51
CA PRO A 64 -15.06 -7.10 0.51
C PRO A 64 -13.65 -7.18 -0.04
N SER A 65 -13.05 -6.03 -0.29
CA SER A 65 -11.72 -5.93 -0.86
C SER A 65 -11.04 -4.62 -0.47
N LEU A 66 -9.74 -4.58 -0.69
CA LEU A 66 -8.96 -3.35 -0.62
C LEU A 66 -8.70 -2.86 -2.04
N VAL A 67 -8.29 -1.61 -2.16
CA VAL A 67 -7.81 -1.05 -3.43
C VAL A 67 -6.33 -0.75 -3.26
N VAL A 68 -5.50 -1.29 -4.14
CA VAL A 68 -4.05 -1.07 -4.15
C VAL A 68 -3.65 -0.53 -5.51
N VAL A 69 -3.02 0.64 -5.52
CA VAL A 69 -2.53 1.27 -6.75
C VAL A 69 -1.08 1.67 -6.53
N THR A 70 -0.23 1.37 -7.49
CA THR A 70 1.17 1.81 -7.48
C THR A 70 1.51 2.42 -8.83
N GLU A 71 2.29 3.49 -8.80
CA GLU A 71 2.71 4.20 -10.01
C GLU A 71 4.14 4.70 -9.92
N SER A 72 4.82 4.68 -11.05
CA SER A 72 6.13 5.30 -11.19
C SER A 72 6.25 5.87 -12.60
N THR A 73 6.65 7.13 -12.70
CA THR A 73 6.90 7.77 -14.00
C THR A 73 8.33 7.52 -14.49
N THR A 74 9.17 6.95 -13.65
CA THR A 74 10.60 6.77 -13.95
C THR A 74 10.99 5.32 -14.23
N SER A 75 10.23 4.34 -13.69
CA SER A 75 10.67 2.95 -13.75
C SER A 75 9.52 1.97 -13.48
N GLU A 76 9.29 1.05 -14.42
CA GLU A 76 8.36 -0.06 -14.21
C GLU A 76 8.85 -0.99 -13.09
N SER A 77 10.16 -1.15 -12.97
CA SER A 77 10.76 -1.93 -11.88
C SER A 77 10.44 -1.33 -10.52
N ARG A 78 10.50 0.00 -10.40
CA ARG A 78 10.18 0.69 -9.14
C ARG A 78 8.71 0.54 -8.79
N LYS A 79 7.83 0.66 -9.77
CA LYS A 79 6.40 0.44 -9.59
C LYS A 79 6.14 -0.94 -8.98
N ARG A 80 6.80 -1.97 -9.52
CA ARG A 80 6.67 -3.34 -9.02
C ARG A 80 7.22 -3.48 -7.60
N LYS A 81 8.33 -2.83 -7.29
CA LYS A 81 8.92 -2.89 -5.94
C LYS A 81 8.03 -2.19 -4.90
N ILE A 82 7.37 -1.10 -5.28
CA ILE A 82 6.39 -0.46 -4.40
C ILE A 82 5.24 -1.43 -4.14
N PHE A 83 4.76 -2.11 -5.17
CA PHE A 83 3.71 -3.11 -5.00
C PHE A 83 4.14 -4.23 -4.04
N GLU A 84 5.36 -4.76 -4.22
CA GLU A 84 5.90 -5.82 -3.36
C GLU A 84 6.00 -5.37 -1.90
N PHE A 85 6.39 -4.12 -1.68
CA PHE A 85 6.45 -3.53 -0.35
C PHE A 85 5.05 -3.54 0.31
N ILE A 86 4.04 -3.07 -0.42
CA ILE A 86 2.66 -3.06 0.07
C ILE A 86 2.18 -4.50 0.31
N ASP A 87 2.42 -5.39 -0.64
CA ASP A 87 1.98 -6.79 -0.54
C ASP A 87 2.57 -7.47 0.69
N ASN A 88 3.84 -7.23 0.97
CA ASN A 88 4.49 -7.79 2.16
C ASN A 88 3.82 -7.29 3.45
N LEU A 89 3.45 -6.01 3.52
CA LEU A 89 2.74 -5.48 4.67
C LEU A 89 1.37 -6.12 4.83
N LEU A 90 0.64 -6.27 3.73
CA LEU A 90 -0.68 -6.90 3.73
C LEU A 90 -0.62 -8.36 4.17
N LYS A 91 0.35 -9.12 3.67
CA LYS A 91 0.53 -10.52 4.05
C LYS A 91 0.78 -10.69 5.54
N LYS A 92 1.48 -9.76 6.16
CA LYS A 92 1.75 -9.82 7.59
C LYS A 92 0.51 -9.69 8.45
N THR A 93 -0.56 -9.10 7.93
CA THR A 93 -1.82 -9.00 8.68
C THR A 93 -2.53 -10.34 8.79
N GLY A 94 -2.29 -11.25 7.85
CA GLY A 94 -2.98 -12.55 7.80
C GLY A 94 -4.45 -12.45 7.42
N LYS A 95 -4.93 -11.29 7.00
CA LYS A 95 -6.36 -11.03 6.77
C LYS A 95 -6.69 -10.67 5.33
N VAL A 96 -5.70 -10.67 4.45
CA VAL A 96 -5.85 -10.29 3.05
C VAL A 96 -5.72 -11.52 2.17
N GLY A 97 -6.69 -11.72 1.29
CA GLY A 97 -6.74 -12.87 0.40
C GLY A 97 -6.13 -12.60 -0.96
N LYS A 98 -6.65 -13.29 -1.97
CA LYS A 98 -6.09 -13.23 -3.32
C LYS A 98 -6.45 -11.92 -4.00
N TYR A 99 -5.59 -11.47 -4.90
CA TYR A 99 -5.84 -10.33 -5.77
C TYR A 99 -6.76 -10.73 -6.91
N ASP A 100 -7.54 -9.76 -7.38
CA ASP A 100 -8.39 -9.93 -8.56
C ASP A 100 -7.60 -9.87 -9.87
N GLN A 101 -6.36 -9.37 -9.82
CA GLN A 101 -5.48 -9.24 -10.97
C GLN A 101 -4.08 -9.73 -10.60
N LYS A 102 -3.35 -10.19 -11.62
CA LYS A 102 -1.93 -10.53 -11.48
C LYS A 102 -1.08 -9.39 -12.02
N ILE A 103 0.03 -9.19 -11.38
CA ILE A 103 1.00 -8.21 -11.81
C ILE A 103 2.01 -8.84 -12.78
#